data_56cba58aba5b2db69c46825070115bbf
#
_entry.id   56cba58aba5b2db69c46825070115bbf
#
_cell.length_a   1.000
_cell.length_b   1.000
_cell.length_c   1.000
_cell.angle_alpha   90.00
_cell.angle_beta   90.00
_cell.angle_gamma   90.00
#
_symmetry.space_group_name_H-M   'P 1'
#
loop_
_entity.id
_entity.type
_entity.pdbx_description
1 polymer ?
#
loop_
_entity_poly.entity_id
_entity_poly.type
_entity_poly.pdbx_seq_one_letter_code
_entity_poly.pdbx_strand_id
1 'polypeptide(L)'
;MHIHILGICGTFMGSLALLARESGHEVSGSDINCYPPISDQLDEMGIEIIPNYDIDQLNIEPDLIVIGNVMSRDMEIIEHILDLGLPYTSGPEWLGKNILSDRKVISVAGTHGKTTTSSIIASALKDMGEDPGYLIGGVPINFEASAALGSSPYFVIEADEYDTAFFDKRSKFIHYPAETLVINNLEFDHADIFKDLDQIKWHFHQ
;
A
#
# COMPACT_ATOMS: atom_id res chain seq x y z
N MET A 1 0.63 12.60 -13.81
CA MET A 1 1.92 11.88 -13.76
C MET A 1 1.68 10.44 -14.18
N HIS A 2 2.67 9.85 -14.86
CA HIS A 2 2.71 8.40 -15.09
C HIS A 2 3.48 7.71 -13.94
N ILE A 3 2.80 6.86 -13.19
CA ILE A 3 3.36 6.10 -12.07
C ILE A 3 3.48 4.64 -12.48
N HIS A 4 4.69 4.09 -12.42
CA HIS A 4 4.94 2.68 -12.68
C HIS A 4 5.22 1.92 -11.39
N ILE A 5 4.46 0.86 -11.12
CA ILE A 5 4.48 0.14 -9.83
C ILE A 5 5.10 -1.23 -10.00
N LEU A 6 6.25 -1.47 -9.35
CA LEU A 6 6.89 -2.78 -9.30
C LEU A 6 6.31 -3.63 -8.15
N GLY A 7 5.83 -4.83 -8.46
CA GLY A 7 5.10 -5.68 -7.53
C GLY A 7 3.64 -5.28 -7.36
N ILE A 8 3.00 -4.81 -8.45
CA ILE A 8 1.66 -4.22 -8.44
C ILE A 8 0.56 -5.18 -7.98
N CYS A 9 0.74 -6.49 -8.14
CA CYS A 9 -0.28 -7.49 -7.78
C CYS A 9 -0.26 -7.89 -6.31
N GLY A 10 0.66 -7.35 -5.50
CA GLY A 10 0.60 -7.46 -4.05
C GLY A 10 -0.64 -6.72 -3.51
N THR A 11 -1.30 -7.26 -2.47
CA THR A 11 -2.56 -6.70 -1.92
C THR A 11 -2.46 -5.20 -1.63
N PHE A 12 -1.40 -4.76 -0.95
CA PHE A 12 -1.18 -3.35 -0.66
C PHE A 12 -0.87 -2.54 -1.92
N MET A 13 0.02 -3.04 -2.78
CA MET A 13 0.47 -2.32 -3.97
C MET A 13 -0.63 -2.19 -5.03
N GLY A 14 -1.47 -3.22 -5.18
CA GLY A 14 -2.63 -3.15 -6.05
C GLY A 14 -3.68 -2.15 -5.53
N SER A 15 -3.98 -2.18 -4.22
CA SER A 15 -4.86 -1.18 -3.61
C SER A 15 -4.31 0.24 -3.77
N LEU A 16 -2.99 0.43 -3.66
CA LEU A 16 -2.33 1.69 -3.94
C LEU A 16 -2.51 2.14 -5.39
N ALA A 17 -2.41 1.19 -6.34
CA ALA A 17 -2.61 1.46 -7.77
C ALA A 17 -4.03 1.98 -8.06
N LEU A 18 -5.04 1.39 -7.41
CA LEU A 18 -6.43 1.87 -7.50
C LEU A 18 -6.54 3.32 -7.03
N LEU A 19 -6.00 3.63 -5.84
CA LEU A 19 -6.01 5.00 -5.30
C LEU A 19 -5.27 5.99 -6.19
N ALA A 20 -4.13 5.61 -6.73
CA ALA A 20 -3.36 6.45 -7.65
C ALA A 20 -4.16 6.73 -8.94
N ARG A 21 -4.85 5.72 -9.48
CA ARG A 21 -5.69 5.86 -10.65
C ARG A 21 -6.90 6.76 -10.38
N GLU A 22 -7.60 6.57 -9.25
CA GLU A 22 -8.71 7.44 -8.81
C GLU A 22 -8.25 8.89 -8.59
N SER A 23 -7.00 9.11 -8.15
CA SER A 23 -6.41 10.45 -7.98
C SER A 23 -6.05 11.13 -9.31
N GLY A 24 -6.33 10.49 -10.45
CA GLY A 24 -6.09 11.06 -11.78
C GLY A 24 -4.69 10.84 -12.32
N HIS A 25 -3.93 9.93 -11.75
CA HIS A 25 -2.64 9.51 -12.31
C HIS A 25 -2.83 8.47 -13.43
N GLU A 26 -1.92 8.47 -14.38
CA GLU A 26 -1.71 7.34 -15.27
C GLU A 26 -0.93 6.28 -14.47
N VAL A 27 -1.41 5.04 -14.50
CA VAL A 27 -0.81 3.96 -13.70
C VAL A 27 -0.57 2.76 -14.59
N SER A 28 0.62 2.22 -14.49
CA SER A 28 1.02 0.93 -15.02
C SER A 28 1.86 0.19 -13.98
N GLY A 29 2.13 -1.08 -14.20
CA GLY A 29 2.99 -1.80 -13.27
C GLY A 29 3.37 -3.18 -13.76
N SER A 30 4.20 -3.83 -12.99
CA SER A 30 4.65 -5.18 -13.29
C SER A 30 4.58 -6.10 -12.08
N ASP A 31 4.29 -7.37 -12.39
CA ASP A 31 4.36 -8.46 -11.42
C ASP A 31 4.46 -9.79 -12.17
N ILE A 32 5.09 -10.79 -11.56
CA ILE A 32 5.20 -12.14 -12.13
C ILE A 32 3.95 -12.95 -11.84
N ASN A 33 3.30 -12.68 -10.69
CA ASN A 33 2.16 -13.44 -10.21
C ASN A 33 0.99 -12.51 -9.88
N CYS A 34 -0.04 -12.51 -10.70
CA CYS A 34 -1.24 -11.72 -10.47
C CYS A 34 -2.48 -12.61 -10.45
N TYR A 35 -3.22 -12.55 -9.35
CA TYR A 35 -4.40 -13.39 -9.12
C TYR A 35 -5.57 -12.57 -8.58
N PRO A 36 -6.83 -13.04 -8.83
CA PRO A 36 -8.00 -12.44 -8.19
C PRO A 36 -7.92 -12.42 -6.65
N PRO A 37 -8.50 -11.42 -6.00
CA PRO A 37 -9.35 -10.37 -6.59
C PRO A 37 -8.58 -9.17 -7.15
N ILE A 38 -7.27 -9.03 -6.88
CA ILE A 38 -6.55 -7.81 -7.25
C ILE A 38 -6.35 -7.67 -8.77
N SER A 39 -6.12 -8.79 -9.48
CA SER A 39 -6.03 -8.77 -10.95
C SER A 39 -7.29 -8.20 -11.59
N ASP A 40 -8.46 -8.62 -11.10
CA ASP A 40 -9.74 -8.20 -11.64
C ASP A 40 -9.98 -6.71 -11.40
N GLN A 41 -9.66 -6.21 -10.19
CA GLN A 41 -9.78 -4.80 -9.85
C GLN A 41 -8.85 -3.90 -10.70
N LEU A 42 -7.62 -4.36 -10.95
CA LEU A 42 -6.67 -3.62 -11.80
C LEU A 42 -7.14 -3.58 -13.26
N ASP A 43 -7.67 -4.69 -13.78
CA ASP A 43 -8.23 -4.77 -15.13
C ASP A 43 -9.46 -3.86 -15.31
N GLU A 44 -10.39 -3.89 -14.34
CA GLU A 44 -11.57 -3.00 -14.31
C GLU A 44 -11.20 -1.50 -14.33
N MET A 45 -10.08 -1.14 -13.71
CA MET A 45 -9.55 0.23 -13.73
C MET A 45 -8.72 0.55 -14.98
N GLY A 46 -8.55 -0.40 -15.89
CA GLY A 46 -7.75 -0.25 -17.11
C GLY A 46 -6.27 -0.04 -16.83
N ILE A 47 -5.74 -0.68 -15.78
CA ILE A 47 -4.33 -0.62 -15.41
C ILE A 47 -3.59 -1.76 -16.10
N GLU A 48 -2.62 -1.41 -16.95
CA GLU A 48 -1.80 -2.39 -17.67
C GLU A 48 -0.80 -3.06 -16.72
N ILE A 49 -0.76 -4.40 -16.77
CA ILE A 49 0.16 -5.22 -15.97
C ILE A 49 1.15 -5.92 -16.89
N ILE A 50 2.43 -5.63 -16.71
CA ILE A 50 3.52 -6.30 -17.41
C ILE A 50 3.90 -7.57 -16.62
N PRO A 51 3.86 -8.79 -17.21
CA PRO A 51 3.99 -10.05 -16.48
C PRO A 51 5.45 -10.48 -16.24
N ASN A 52 6.36 -9.53 -16.11
CA ASN A 52 7.77 -9.76 -15.85
C ASN A 52 8.42 -8.52 -15.20
N TYR A 53 9.72 -8.61 -14.90
CA TYR A 53 10.52 -7.49 -14.42
C TYR A 53 11.70 -7.16 -15.36
N ASP A 54 11.47 -7.27 -16.66
CA ASP A 54 12.48 -6.94 -17.67
C ASP A 54 12.74 -5.42 -17.72
N ILE A 55 13.97 -5.02 -18.00
CA ILE A 55 14.38 -3.61 -18.03
C ILE A 55 13.62 -2.82 -19.10
N ASP A 56 13.26 -3.46 -20.21
CA ASP A 56 12.60 -2.82 -21.35
C ASP A 56 11.28 -2.13 -20.99
N GLN A 57 10.63 -2.52 -19.89
CA GLN A 57 9.43 -1.85 -19.38
C GLN A 57 9.69 -0.40 -18.98
N LEU A 58 10.92 -0.02 -18.66
CA LEU A 58 11.28 1.36 -18.32
C LEU A 58 11.31 2.29 -19.55
N ASN A 59 11.25 1.75 -20.78
CA ASN A 59 11.11 2.54 -22.00
C ASN A 59 9.78 3.31 -22.10
N ILE A 60 8.81 3.03 -21.20
CA ILE A 60 7.59 3.84 -21.05
C ILE A 60 7.86 5.21 -20.42
N GLU A 61 9.08 5.46 -19.94
CA GLU A 61 9.54 6.71 -19.34
C GLU A 61 8.60 7.22 -18.23
N PRO A 62 8.38 6.44 -17.15
CA PRO A 62 7.48 6.86 -16.07
C PRO A 62 8.05 8.07 -15.33
N ASP A 63 7.16 8.96 -14.88
CA ASP A 63 7.55 10.10 -14.03
C ASP A 63 8.04 9.66 -12.65
N LEU A 64 7.51 8.53 -12.15
CA LEU A 64 7.85 7.99 -10.85
C LEU A 64 7.71 6.46 -10.83
N ILE A 65 8.67 5.79 -10.21
CA ILE A 65 8.64 4.35 -9.98
C ILE A 65 8.30 4.11 -8.51
N VAL A 66 7.23 3.34 -8.25
CA VAL A 66 6.87 2.93 -6.90
C VAL A 66 7.29 1.48 -6.68
N ILE A 67 8.19 1.27 -5.72
CA ILE A 67 8.85 -0.02 -5.50
C ILE A 67 8.17 -0.75 -4.34
N GLY A 68 7.63 -1.94 -4.63
CA GLY A 68 7.05 -2.85 -3.64
C GLY A 68 8.11 -3.55 -2.78
N ASN A 69 7.69 -4.05 -1.61
CA ASN A 69 8.59 -4.70 -0.66
C ASN A 69 9.11 -6.08 -1.10
N VAL A 70 8.55 -6.66 -2.16
CA VAL A 70 9.03 -7.91 -2.77
C VAL A 70 10.26 -7.70 -3.65
N MET A 71 10.58 -6.45 -3.99
CA MET A 71 11.76 -6.09 -4.79
C MET A 71 13.03 -6.12 -3.97
N SER A 72 14.14 -6.51 -4.59
CA SER A 72 15.46 -6.61 -3.96
C SER A 72 16.59 -6.16 -4.88
N ARG A 73 17.77 -5.88 -4.30
CA ARG A 73 18.94 -5.39 -5.02
C ARG A 73 19.58 -6.38 -6.00
N ASP A 74 19.24 -7.65 -5.92
CA ASP A 74 19.69 -8.69 -6.86
C ASP A 74 18.85 -8.74 -8.15
N MET A 75 17.79 -7.94 -8.24
CA MET A 75 16.97 -7.84 -9.45
C MET A 75 17.57 -6.81 -10.42
N GLU A 76 17.76 -7.21 -11.69
CA GLU A 76 18.40 -6.38 -12.72
C GLU A 76 17.68 -5.04 -12.92
N ILE A 77 16.36 -5.03 -12.91
CA ILE A 77 15.56 -3.81 -13.03
C ILE A 77 15.84 -2.82 -11.90
N ILE A 78 16.02 -3.29 -10.67
CA ILE A 78 16.33 -2.44 -9.51
C ILE A 78 17.70 -1.79 -9.67
N GLU A 79 18.73 -2.58 -10.02
CA GLU A 79 20.06 -2.02 -10.26
C GLU A 79 20.03 -1.00 -11.41
N HIS A 80 19.28 -1.28 -12.47
CA HIS A 80 19.14 -0.34 -13.59
C HIS A 80 18.47 0.98 -13.20
N ILE A 81 17.42 0.94 -12.39
CA ILE A 81 16.75 2.13 -11.84
C ILE A 81 17.74 2.98 -11.02
N LEU A 82 18.53 2.32 -10.18
CA LEU A 82 19.50 3.00 -9.32
C LEU A 82 20.68 3.60 -10.14
N ASP A 83 21.20 2.87 -11.10
CA ASP A 83 22.31 3.30 -11.97
C ASP A 83 21.94 4.51 -12.83
N LEU A 84 20.72 4.56 -13.32
CA LEU A 84 20.21 5.69 -14.10
C LEU A 84 19.72 6.86 -13.22
N GLY A 85 19.62 6.66 -11.91
CA GLY A 85 19.09 7.67 -10.99
C GLY A 85 17.64 8.06 -11.28
N LEU A 86 16.82 7.10 -11.74
CA LEU A 86 15.40 7.35 -12.00
C LEU A 86 14.65 7.69 -10.71
N PRO A 87 13.63 8.55 -10.78
CA PRO A 87 12.85 8.87 -9.59
C PRO A 87 12.11 7.64 -9.04
N TYR A 88 12.33 7.31 -7.77
CA TYR A 88 11.62 6.22 -7.14
C TYR A 88 11.23 6.53 -5.69
N THR A 89 10.23 5.81 -5.20
CA THR A 89 9.75 5.86 -3.81
C THR A 89 9.17 4.51 -3.39
N SER A 90 8.85 4.35 -2.12
CA SER A 90 8.08 3.20 -1.64
C SER A 90 6.56 3.46 -1.71
N GLY A 91 5.76 2.39 -1.76
CA GLY A 91 4.31 2.51 -1.73
C GLY A 91 3.79 3.25 -0.49
N PRO A 92 4.20 2.87 0.74
CA PRO A 92 3.77 3.56 1.95
C PRO A 92 4.16 5.04 2.00
N GLU A 93 5.36 5.39 1.56
CA GLU A 93 5.81 6.78 1.51
C GLU A 93 4.99 7.60 0.50
N TRP A 94 4.74 7.06 -0.69
CA TRP A 94 3.91 7.71 -1.70
C TRP A 94 2.49 7.93 -1.19
N LEU A 95 1.88 6.91 -0.58
CA LEU A 95 0.54 6.98 0.00
C LEU A 95 0.45 8.06 1.08
N GLY A 96 1.39 8.05 2.02
CA GLY A 96 1.45 9.03 3.11
C GLY A 96 1.49 10.47 2.62
N LYS A 97 2.32 10.74 1.59
CA LYS A 97 2.55 12.09 1.05
C LYS A 97 1.44 12.58 0.12
N ASN A 98 0.85 11.69 -0.69
CA ASN A 98 -0.04 12.11 -1.77
C ASN A 98 -1.54 11.89 -1.49
N ILE A 99 -1.88 10.96 -0.60
CA ILE A 99 -3.27 10.61 -0.29
C ILE A 99 -3.63 10.94 1.16
N LEU A 100 -2.75 10.64 2.11
CA LEU A 100 -3.07 10.71 3.53
C LEU A 100 -2.76 12.06 4.18
N SER A 101 -1.91 12.90 3.57
CA SER A 101 -1.40 14.15 4.17
C SER A 101 -2.50 15.14 4.60
N ASP A 102 -3.60 15.19 3.86
CA ASP A 102 -4.72 16.09 4.09
C ASP A 102 -5.97 15.39 4.65
N ARG A 103 -5.81 14.14 5.15
CA ARG A 103 -6.90 13.31 5.66
C ARG A 103 -6.83 13.14 7.17
N LYS A 104 -7.97 12.87 7.78
CA LYS A 104 -8.09 12.38 9.16
C LYS A 104 -7.89 10.86 9.14
N VAL A 105 -6.64 10.46 9.28
CA VAL A 105 -6.23 9.06 9.14
C VAL A 105 -6.53 8.28 10.41
N ILE A 106 -7.29 7.19 10.26
CA ILE A 106 -7.56 6.19 11.29
C ILE A 106 -6.77 4.94 10.92
N SER A 107 -5.67 4.71 11.59
CA SER A 107 -4.81 3.54 11.39
C SER A 107 -5.18 2.41 12.34
N VAL A 108 -5.31 1.20 11.83
CA VAL A 108 -5.63 0.00 12.62
C VAL A 108 -4.45 -0.95 12.59
N ALA A 109 -3.81 -1.08 13.74
CA ALA A 109 -2.64 -1.93 13.96
C ALA A 109 -2.97 -3.12 14.85
N GLY A 110 -2.05 -4.06 14.92
CA GLY A 110 -2.09 -5.22 15.80
C GLY A 110 -1.77 -6.51 15.07
N THR A 111 -1.42 -7.54 15.82
CA THR A 111 -1.06 -8.84 15.26
C THR A 111 -2.24 -9.47 14.51
N HIS A 112 -3.44 -9.41 15.10
CA HIS A 112 -4.65 -10.03 14.55
C HIS A 112 -5.82 -9.04 14.47
N GLY A 113 -6.71 -9.27 13.48
CA GLY A 113 -7.99 -8.56 13.37
C GLY A 113 -7.90 -7.17 12.72
N LYS A 114 -6.77 -6.77 12.17
CA LYS A 114 -6.60 -5.48 11.44
C LYS A 114 -7.68 -5.29 10.39
N THR A 115 -7.79 -6.23 9.44
CA THR A 115 -8.76 -6.21 8.33
C THR A 115 -10.20 -6.11 8.82
N THR A 116 -10.57 -6.92 9.82
CA THR A 116 -11.92 -6.91 10.38
C THR A 116 -12.25 -5.58 11.05
N THR A 117 -11.34 -5.06 11.87
CA THR A 117 -11.55 -3.79 12.59
C THR A 117 -11.59 -2.60 11.61
N SER A 118 -10.68 -2.56 10.63
CA SER A 118 -10.71 -1.53 9.58
C SER A 118 -12.01 -1.55 8.78
N SER A 119 -12.48 -2.75 8.41
CA SER A 119 -13.75 -2.90 7.70
C SER A 119 -14.94 -2.44 8.52
N ILE A 120 -14.97 -2.73 9.83
CA ILE A 120 -16.02 -2.28 10.75
C ILE A 120 -16.01 -0.75 10.85
N ILE A 121 -14.84 -0.13 11.04
CA ILE A 121 -14.72 1.32 11.16
C ILE A 121 -15.15 2.00 9.87
N ALA A 122 -14.69 1.54 8.71
CA ALA A 122 -15.08 2.10 7.41
C ALA A 122 -16.60 1.96 7.18
N SER A 123 -17.19 0.78 7.50
CA SER A 123 -18.62 0.56 7.39
C SER A 123 -19.43 1.45 8.35
N ALA A 124 -18.97 1.61 9.60
CA ALA A 124 -19.62 2.48 10.56
C ALA A 124 -19.64 3.95 10.11
N LEU A 125 -18.53 4.45 9.57
CA LEU A 125 -18.47 5.80 8.99
C LEU A 125 -19.47 5.93 7.84
N LYS A 126 -19.56 4.95 6.95
CA LYS A 126 -20.51 4.92 5.84
C LYS A 126 -21.98 4.93 6.34
N ASP A 127 -22.28 4.14 7.38
CA ASP A 127 -23.63 4.12 8.00
C ASP A 127 -23.98 5.45 8.69
N MET A 128 -22.97 6.20 9.12
CA MET A 128 -23.15 7.57 9.66
C MET A 128 -23.33 8.64 8.58
N GLY A 129 -23.31 8.26 7.30
CA GLY A 129 -23.48 9.16 6.16
C GLY A 129 -22.18 9.78 5.64
N GLU A 130 -21.03 9.31 6.11
CA GLU A 130 -19.73 9.66 5.57
C GLU A 130 -19.41 8.81 4.33
N ASP A 131 -18.51 9.29 3.50
CA ASP A 131 -17.92 8.53 2.39
C ASP A 131 -16.40 8.45 2.61
N PRO A 132 -15.95 7.56 3.54
CA PRO A 132 -14.55 7.50 3.92
C PRO A 132 -13.68 6.92 2.82
N GLY A 133 -12.46 7.45 2.67
CA GLY A 133 -11.41 6.73 1.98
C GLY A 133 -10.95 5.52 2.80
N TYR A 134 -10.44 4.51 2.14
CA TYR A 134 -9.90 3.34 2.83
C TYR A 134 -8.86 2.59 1.98
N LEU A 135 -7.97 1.87 2.68
CA LEU A 135 -7.09 0.83 2.14
C LEU A 135 -7.06 -0.34 3.11
N ILE A 136 -7.66 -1.46 2.73
CA ILE A 136 -7.90 -2.63 3.58
C ILE A 136 -7.37 -3.87 2.87
N GLY A 137 -6.76 -4.80 3.60
CA GLY A 137 -6.10 -6.01 3.11
C GLY A 137 -7.05 -7.08 2.57
N GLY A 138 -8.05 -6.66 1.81
CA GLY A 138 -9.05 -7.49 1.17
C GLY A 138 -10.25 -6.63 0.77
N VAL A 139 -11.23 -7.24 0.10
CA VAL A 139 -12.49 -6.54 -0.24
C VAL A 139 -13.47 -6.75 0.89
N PRO A 140 -13.82 -5.70 1.68
CA PRO A 140 -14.81 -5.85 2.75
C PRO A 140 -16.20 -6.13 2.16
N ILE A 141 -17.05 -6.88 2.88
CA ILE A 141 -18.36 -7.35 2.38
C ILE A 141 -19.27 -6.21 1.87
N ASN A 142 -19.17 -5.01 2.47
CA ASN A 142 -20.01 -3.86 2.14
C ASN A 142 -19.35 -2.89 1.14
N PHE A 143 -18.25 -3.28 0.51
CA PHE A 143 -17.47 -2.47 -0.41
C PHE A 143 -17.18 -3.24 -1.69
N GLU A 144 -16.94 -2.52 -2.77
CA GLU A 144 -16.71 -3.10 -4.10
C GLU A 144 -15.22 -3.38 -4.38
N ALA A 145 -14.32 -2.68 -3.68
CA ALA A 145 -12.87 -2.80 -3.87
C ALA A 145 -12.11 -2.87 -2.54
N SER A 146 -10.83 -3.17 -2.59
CA SER A 146 -9.93 -3.18 -1.44
C SER A 146 -9.50 -1.77 -1.01
N ALA A 147 -9.67 -0.77 -1.87
CA ALA A 147 -9.36 0.62 -1.59
C ALA A 147 -10.27 1.56 -2.38
N ALA A 148 -10.53 2.74 -1.82
CA ALA A 148 -11.20 3.86 -2.48
C ALA A 148 -10.77 5.18 -1.84
N LEU A 149 -10.78 6.27 -2.60
CA LEU A 149 -10.44 7.60 -2.09
C LEU A 149 -11.50 8.15 -1.15
N GLY A 150 -12.77 7.86 -1.40
CA GLY A 150 -13.88 8.51 -0.71
C GLY A 150 -13.85 10.03 -0.84
N SER A 151 -14.93 10.67 -0.46
CA SER A 151 -15.08 12.14 -0.52
C SER A 151 -15.03 12.83 0.84
N SER A 152 -15.17 12.09 1.95
CA SER A 152 -15.07 12.65 3.31
C SER A 152 -13.61 12.84 3.75
N PRO A 153 -13.35 13.63 4.79
CA PRO A 153 -12.00 13.82 5.29
C PRO A 153 -11.39 12.56 5.95
N TYR A 154 -12.19 11.58 6.29
CA TYR A 154 -11.73 10.36 6.96
C TYR A 154 -11.08 9.38 5.99
N PHE A 155 -10.00 8.74 6.45
CA PHE A 155 -9.35 7.65 5.73
C PHE A 155 -8.99 6.52 6.69
N VAL A 156 -9.48 5.31 6.42
CA VAL A 156 -9.23 4.12 7.25
C VAL A 156 -8.16 3.26 6.60
N ILE A 157 -7.10 2.93 7.33
CA ILE A 157 -5.99 2.15 6.78
C ILE A 157 -5.52 1.07 7.75
N GLU A 158 -5.18 -0.09 7.21
CA GLU A 158 -4.45 -1.10 7.96
C GLU A 158 -2.99 -0.69 8.16
N ALA A 159 -2.56 -0.64 9.41
CA ALA A 159 -1.20 -0.34 9.81
C ALA A 159 -0.39 -1.64 9.90
N ASP A 160 0.11 -2.08 8.75
CA ASP A 160 0.90 -3.29 8.62
C ASP A 160 2.33 -3.08 9.12
N GLU A 161 2.82 -4.01 9.94
CA GLU A 161 4.15 -4.00 10.54
C GLU A 161 5.28 -4.42 9.62
N TYR A 162 4.99 -4.96 8.42
CA TYR A 162 6.00 -5.38 7.46
C TYR A 162 6.86 -4.24 6.94
N ASP A 163 8.08 -4.59 6.52
CA ASP A 163 9.04 -3.70 5.86
C ASP A 163 8.40 -2.90 4.72
N THR A 164 8.77 -1.65 4.63
CA THR A 164 8.30 -0.71 3.59
C THR A 164 8.85 -1.08 2.20
N ALA A 165 10.18 -1.25 2.08
CA ALA A 165 10.87 -1.61 0.84
C ALA A 165 12.29 -2.13 1.15
N PHE A 166 13.04 -2.56 0.13
CA PHE A 166 14.43 -3.02 0.31
C PHE A 166 15.35 -1.91 0.85
N PHE A 167 15.08 -0.66 0.54
CA PHE A 167 15.83 0.52 0.96
C PHE A 167 15.26 1.20 2.23
N ASP A 168 14.10 0.78 2.70
CA ASP A 168 13.47 1.26 3.93
C ASP A 168 12.93 0.09 4.75
N LYS A 169 13.65 -0.27 5.80
CA LYS A 169 13.34 -1.42 6.67
C LYS A 169 12.42 -1.07 7.84
N ARG A 170 11.89 0.15 7.89
CA ARG A 170 10.88 0.54 8.85
C ARG A 170 9.53 -0.05 8.47
N SER A 171 8.66 -0.23 9.45
CA SER A 171 7.28 -0.67 9.20
C SER A 171 6.52 0.32 8.34
N LYS A 172 5.63 -0.17 7.48
CA LYS A 172 4.83 0.64 6.55
C LYS A 172 4.08 1.77 7.24
N PHE A 173 3.55 1.52 8.45
CA PHE A 173 2.72 2.49 9.18
C PHE A 173 3.47 3.75 9.64
N ILE A 174 4.80 3.74 9.68
CA ILE A 174 5.61 4.93 10.03
C ILE A 174 5.38 6.08 9.02
N HIS A 175 5.00 5.73 7.80
CA HIS A 175 4.69 6.70 6.75
C HIS A 175 3.28 7.29 6.82
N TYR A 176 2.42 6.78 7.73
CA TYR A 176 1.04 7.22 7.82
C TYR A 176 0.86 8.31 8.88
N PRO A 177 0.38 9.52 8.50
CA PRO A 177 0.12 10.61 9.45
C PRO A 177 -1.16 10.32 10.25
N ALA A 178 -1.14 9.28 11.09
CA ALA A 178 -2.30 8.82 11.83
C ALA A 178 -2.74 9.86 12.87
N GLU A 179 -3.98 10.37 12.76
CA GLU A 179 -4.64 11.16 13.80
C GLU A 179 -5.21 10.25 14.90
N THR A 180 -5.67 9.07 14.51
CA THR A 180 -6.18 8.06 15.43
C THR A 180 -5.51 6.72 15.13
N LEU A 181 -4.92 6.11 16.17
CA LEU A 181 -4.35 4.77 16.10
C LEU A 181 -5.16 3.80 16.98
N VAL A 182 -5.68 2.75 16.35
CA VAL A 182 -6.32 1.63 17.04
C VAL A 182 -5.33 0.48 17.08
N ILE A 183 -5.02 -0.01 18.28
CA ILE A 183 -4.17 -1.19 18.48
C ILE A 183 -5.08 -2.31 19.04
N ASN A 184 -5.39 -3.31 18.22
CA ASN A 184 -6.26 -4.42 18.62
C ASN A 184 -5.61 -5.31 19.69
N ASN A 185 -4.38 -5.75 19.39
CA ASN A 185 -3.58 -6.63 20.23
C ASN A 185 -2.13 -6.48 19.82
N LEU A 186 -1.22 -6.90 20.68
CA LEU A 186 0.20 -6.87 20.41
C LEU A 186 0.82 -8.15 20.96
N GLU A 187 1.03 -9.11 20.07
CA GLU A 187 1.62 -10.41 20.38
C GLU A 187 2.91 -10.58 19.56
N PHE A 188 3.77 -11.48 19.98
CA PHE A 188 4.95 -11.81 19.18
C PHE A 188 4.53 -12.68 18.01
N ASP A 189 4.60 -12.10 16.83
CA ASP A 189 4.36 -12.74 15.53
C ASP A 189 5.40 -12.26 14.51
N HIS A 190 5.38 -12.82 13.31
CA HIS A 190 6.34 -12.48 12.25
C HIS A 190 7.80 -12.66 12.68
N ALA A 191 8.14 -13.86 13.19
CA ALA A 191 9.49 -14.22 13.61
C ALA A 191 10.55 -14.16 12.49
N ASP A 192 10.14 -14.03 11.26
CA ASP A 192 10.97 -13.74 10.08
C ASP A 192 11.49 -12.30 10.04
N ILE A 193 10.76 -11.36 10.68
CA ILE A 193 11.07 -9.93 10.69
C ILE A 193 11.51 -9.45 12.08
N PHE A 194 10.80 -9.87 13.12
CA PHE A 194 11.00 -9.42 14.50
C PHE A 194 11.65 -10.50 15.36
N LYS A 195 12.62 -10.12 16.17
CA LYS A 195 13.31 -11.03 17.11
C LYS A 195 12.48 -11.31 18.35
N ASP A 196 11.70 -10.32 18.80
CA ASP A 196 10.92 -10.38 20.02
C ASP A 196 9.82 -9.29 20.03
N LEU A 197 8.94 -9.37 21.04
CA LEU A 197 7.85 -8.41 21.22
C LEU A 197 8.34 -6.97 21.50
N ASP A 198 9.51 -6.81 22.10
CA ASP A 198 10.03 -5.47 22.44
C ASP A 198 10.50 -4.74 21.17
N GLN A 199 10.97 -5.47 20.16
CA GLN A 199 11.23 -4.89 18.84
C GLN A 199 9.95 -4.41 18.16
N ILE A 200 8.85 -5.17 18.24
CA ILE A 200 7.53 -4.75 17.72
C ILE A 200 7.08 -3.47 18.44
N LYS A 201 7.13 -3.46 19.78
CA LYS A 201 6.78 -2.27 20.57
C LYS A 201 7.63 -1.05 20.20
N TRP A 202 8.91 -1.27 19.91
CA TRP A 202 9.81 -0.18 19.50
C TRP A 202 9.35 0.46 18.17
N HIS A 203 8.89 -0.34 17.20
CA HIS A 203 8.34 0.19 15.94
C HIS A 203 7.10 1.06 16.17
N PHE A 204 6.24 0.70 17.14
CA PHE A 204 5.08 1.52 17.51
C PHE A 204 5.45 2.79 18.31
N HIS A 205 6.69 2.90 18.77
CA HIS A 205 7.15 4.06 19.52
C HIS A 205 7.78 5.14 18.62
N GLN A 206 7.99 4.85 17.34
CA GLN A 206 8.55 5.79 16.35
C GLN A 206 7.49 6.77 15.86
#